data_42bbf3e28bae26b549265a5b09d27344
#
_entry.id   42bbf3e28bae26b549265a5b09d27344
#
_cell.length_a   1.000
_cell.length_b   1.000
_cell.length_c   1.000
_cell.angle_alpha   90.00
_cell.angle_beta   90.00
_cell.angle_gamma   90.00
#
_symmetry.space_group_name_H-M   'P 1'
#
loop_
_entity.id
_entity.type
_entity.pdbx_description
1 polymer ?
#
loop_
_entity_poly.entity_id
_entity_poly.type
_entity_poly.pdbx_seq_one_letter_code
_entity_poly.pdbx_strand_id
1 'polypeptide(L)'
;MEVLNADEATRKYSDILSVEKLQELIDMSDVLARHSVEEYQMIVRNVLDAAFRRDAFQILRKCEALCLDRSKEDIEQEIYAAIDDVMTEYSSTNEIPQYKDVIDKCWSEVLSRQQNGYAGIPFKFPTLNEYATIEPGELFIFAAEAKQGKSMMLLNCAVDLLKKDMAVLYLDSELNTRLFTARIIAHLTGIEYKRLTTGNYSEEEATKIEEQIAWLKTRKFTHIYIPMFDQQSIYTAVKKVQHTQGLDVLIVDYFKGSGDGDAFDSYQELGRFVDMVKNKICGDMGICGIGAAQATVNGKVADSAKIGRNASTIAMIQDKTPEEIEMDGEECGNKKLRVVLNRNGAQMASGEYISLFFDGNRVLYEEAKQHTPQTPF
;
A
#
# COMPACT_ATOMS: atom_id res chain seq x y z
N MET A 1 36.66 3.71 27.88
CA MET A 1 37.15 2.92 26.73
C MET A 1 36.86 1.44 26.90
N GLU A 2 37.20 0.77 28.01
CA GLU A 2 36.87 -0.66 28.24
C GLU A 2 35.36 -0.91 28.30
N VAL A 3 34.57 -0.01 28.84
CA VAL A 3 33.07 -0.14 28.88
C VAL A 3 32.45 0.08 27.51
N LEU A 4 33.00 0.98 26.67
CA LEU A 4 32.51 1.25 25.30
C LEU A 4 32.85 0.13 24.31
N ASN A 5 33.87 -0.71 24.60
CA ASN A 5 34.21 -1.87 23.75
C ASN A 5 33.40 -3.15 24.06
N ALA A 6 32.59 -3.15 25.12
CA ALA A 6 31.82 -4.34 25.53
C ALA A 6 30.53 -4.53 24.76
N ASP A 7 30.01 -3.50 24.08
CA ASP A 7 28.75 -3.53 23.32
C ASP A 7 29.04 -3.42 21.82
N GLU A 8 28.49 -4.35 21.03
CA GLU A 8 28.65 -4.39 19.57
C GLU A 8 28.06 -3.14 18.89
N ALA A 9 27.03 -2.52 19.49
CA ALA A 9 26.44 -1.28 19.02
C ALA A 9 27.39 -0.06 19.22
N THR A 10 28.24 -0.08 20.23
CA THR A 10 29.20 1.02 20.53
C THR A 10 30.53 0.84 19.83
N ARG A 11 30.89 -0.38 19.35
CA ARG A 11 32.09 -0.60 18.52
C ARG A 11 32.13 0.26 17.27
N LYS A 12 31.00 0.50 16.65
CA LYS A 12 30.86 1.37 15.46
C LYS A 12 31.29 2.82 15.74
N TYR A 13 31.25 3.24 17.00
CA TYR A 13 31.60 4.60 17.44
C TYR A 13 32.97 4.71 18.11
N SER A 14 33.61 3.60 18.54
CA SER A 14 34.89 3.60 19.22
C SER A 14 36.05 4.09 18.34
N ASP A 15 35.96 3.87 17.02
CA ASP A 15 36.97 4.35 16.06
C ASP A 15 36.85 5.85 15.77
N ILE A 16 35.77 6.49 16.22
CA ILE A 16 35.45 7.91 15.98
C ILE A 16 35.74 8.75 17.21
N LEU A 17 35.70 8.15 18.41
CA LEU A 17 35.91 8.80 19.66
C LEU A 17 37.27 8.34 20.25
N SER A 18 38.36 9.01 19.89
CA SER A 18 39.64 8.84 20.60
C SER A 18 39.51 9.30 22.08
N VAL A 19 40.33 8.74 22.96
CA VAL A 19 40.36 9.13 24.40
C VAL A 19 40.57 10.64 24.55
N GLU A 20 41.37 11.22 23.67
CA GLU A 20 41.63 12.68 23.63
C GLU A 20 40.32 13.44 23.27
N LYS A 21 39.55 12.94 22.34
CA LYS A 21 38.28 13.58 21.92
C LYS A 21 37.19 13.43 22.98
N LEU A 22 37.19 12.32 23.73
CA LEU A 22 36.31 12.12 24.88
C LEU A 22 36.74 13.08 26.03
N GLN A 23 38.03 13.29 26.24
CA GLN A 23 38.52 14.24 27.23
C GLN A 23 38.16 15.68 26.83
N GLU A 24 38.35 16.07 25.58
CA GLU A 24 37.86 17.34 25.04
C GLU A 24 36.36 17.55 25.25
N LEU A 25 35.55 16.52 25.05
CA LEU A 25 34.09 16.56 25.27
C LEU A 25 33.74 16.66 26.76
N ILE A 26 34.52 16.01 27.65
CA ILE A 26 34.37 16.15 29.12
C ILE A 26 34.76 17.55 29.57
N ASP A 27 35.88 18.05 29.08
CA ASP A 27 36.36 19.41 29.40
C ASP A 27 35.39 20.47 28.83
N MET A 28 34.78 20.22 27.65
CA MET A 28 33.70 21.03 27.11
C MET A 28 32.39 20.89 27.91
N SER A 29 32.10 19.73 28.51
CA SER A 29 30.90 19.52 29.34
C SER A 29 30.89 20.44 30.57
N ASP A 30 32.02 20.72 31.19
CA ASP A 30 32.14 21.69 32.30
C ASP A 30 31.92 23.13 31.82
N VAL A 31 32.22 23.41 30.55
CA VAL A 31 31.89 24.68 29.88
C VAL A 31 30.41 24.69 29.44
N LEU A 32 29.87 23.56 28.95
CA LEU A 32 28.51 23.39 28.49
C LEU A 32 27.48 23.40 29.63
N ALA A 33 27.86 23.05 30.87
CA ALA A 33 26.98 23.18 32.04
C ALA A 33 26.50 24.64 32.29
N ARG A 34 27.04 25.60 31.54
CA ARG A 34 26.63 27.00 31.53
C ARG A 34 25.78 27.43 30.35
N HIS A 35 25.50 26.52 29.40
CA HIS A 35 24.78 26.82 28.18
C HIS A 35 23.28 26.42 28.26
N SER A 36 22.45 27.11 27.48
CA SER A 36 21.01 26.84 27.42
C SER A 36 20.72 25.51 26.71
N VAL A 37 19.52 24.97 26.92
CA VAL A 37 19.04 23.75 26.23
C VAL A 37 19.09 23.93 24.70
N GLU A 38 18.83 25.16 24.23
CA GLU A 38 18.87 25.50 22.80
C GLU A 38 20.28 25.38 22.20
N GLU A 39 21.31 25.83 22.94
CA GLU A 39 22.71 25.68 22.51
C GLU A 39 23.15 24.22 22.45
N TYR A 40 22.69 23.40 23.41
CA TYR A 40 22.93 21.96 23.38
C TYR A 40 22.26 21.29 22.19
N GLN A 41 21.02 21.63 21.91
CA GLN A 41 20.29 21.12 20.73
C GLN A 41 20.98 21.53 19.43
N MET A 42 21.53 22.75 19.34
CA MET A 42 22.28 23.21 18.17
C MET A 42 23.55 22.38 17.96
N ILE A 43 24.29 22.06 19.04
CA ILE A 43 25.49 21.22 18.96
C ILE A 43 25.14 19.80 18.49
N VAL A 44 24.11 19.21 19.06
CA VAL A 44 23.62 17.88 18.63
C VAL A 44 23.26 17.88 17.16
N ARG A 45 22.52 18.88 16.66
CA ARG A 45 22.19 19.02 15.24
C ARG A 45 23.43 19.10 14.37
N ASN A 46 24.42 19.89 14.76
CA ASN A 46 25.69 20.03 14.02
C ASN A 46 26.46 18.70 13.95
N VAL A 47 26.47 17.92 15.04
CA VAL A 47 27.13 16.61 15.09
C VAL A 47 26.41 15.61 14.19
N LEU A 48 25.07 15.58 14.23
CA LEU A 48 24.24 14.72 13.37
C LEU A 48 24.40 15.09 11.88
N ASP A 49 24.43 16.38 11.55
CA ASP A 49 24.64 16.85 10.18
C ASP A 49 26.04 16.48 9.65
N ALA A 50 27.07 16.59 10.50
CA ALA A 50 28.41 16.17 10.14
C ALA A 50 28.53 14.64 9.96
N ALA A 51 27.84 13.86 10.79
CA ALA A 51 27.76 12.41 10.68
C ALA A 51 27.05 12.00 9.39
N PHE A 52 25.89 12.58 9.11
CA PHE A 52 25.15 12.37 7.86
C PHE A 52 26.02 12.63 6.62
N ARG A 53 26.69 13.79 6.57
CA ARG A 53 27.56 14.14 5.44
C ARG A 53 28.69 13.14 5.24
N ARG A 54 29.29 12.66 6.32
CA ARG A 54 30.35 11.64 6.27
C ARG A 54 29.83 10.31 5.71
N ASP A 55 28.71 9.84 6.22
CA ASP A 55 28.16 8.54 5.88
C ASP A 55 27.54 8.57 4.46
N ALA A 56 26.89 9.66 4.08
CA ALA A 56 26.46 9.91 2.71
C ALA A 56 27.64 9.92 1.72
N PHE A 57 28.77 10.55 2.08
CA PHE A 57 29.97 10.55 1.25
C PHE A 57 30.59 9.16 1.08
N GLN A 58 30.61 8.34 2.14
CA GLN A 58 31.09 6.96 2.07
C GLN A 58 30.23 6.10 1.15
N ILE A 59 28.92 6.28 1.21
CA ILE A 59 27.98 5.55 0.35
C ILE A 59 28.11 6.00 -1.12
N LEU A 60 28.21 7.30 -1.37
CA LEU A 60 28.45 7.79 -2.74
C LEU A 60 29.74 7.23 -3.34
N ARG A 61 30.81 7.09 -2.55
CA ARG A 61 32.04 6.41 -3.00
C ARG A 61 31.84 4.91 -3.25
N LYS A 62 31.04 4.24 -2.45
CA LYS A 62 30.67 2.83 -2.68
C LYS A 62 29.86 2.69 -3.97
N CYS A 63 28.92 3.58 -4.19
CA CYS A 63 28.12 3.63 -5.42
C CYS A 63 28.99 3.91 -6.65
N GLU A 64 29.96 4.82 -6.57
CA GLU A 64 30.95 5.10 -7.61
C GLU A 64 31.73 3.83 -7.98
N ALA A 65 32.24 3.09 -6.98
CA ALA A 65 32.95 1.83 -7.23
C ALA A 65 32.07 0.77 -7.89
N LEU A 66 30.80 0.64 -7.47
CA LEU A 66 29.85 -0.27 -8.08
C LEU A 66 29.57 0.10 -9.56
N CYS A 67 29.44 1.39 -9.87
CA CYS A 67 29.18 1.87 -11.23
C CYS A 67 30.37 1.60 -12.18
N LEU A 68 31.59 1.48 -11.65
CA LEU A 68 32.78 1.20 -12.46
C LEU A 68 32.98 -0.30 -12.76
N ASP A 69 32.40 -1.18 -11.96
CA ASP A 69 32.70 -2.62 -11.98
C ASP A 69 31.53 -3.52 -12.48
N ARG A 70 30.30 -3.01 -12.54
CA ARG A 70 29.12 -3.82 -12.86
C ARG A 70 28.17 -3.20 -13.87
N SER A 71 27.29 -4.04 -14.46
CA SER A 71 26.23 -3.56 -15.36
C SER A 71 25.14 -2.76 -14.61
N LYS A 72 24.41 -1.92 -15.35
CA LYS A 72 23.35 -1.08 -14.77
C LYS A 72 22.26 -1.89 -14.05
N GLU A 73 21.89 -3.04 -14.59
CA GLU A 73 20.83 -3.89 -14.04
C GLU A 73 21.22 -4.52 -12.69
N ASP A 74 22.54 -4.82 -12.53
CA ASP A 74 23.05 -5.45 -11.31
C ASP A 74 23.21 -4.47 -10.13
N ILE A 75 23.34 -3.17 -10.40
CA ILE A 75 23.70 -2.17 -9.38
C ILE A 75 22.53 -1.27 -8.96
N GLU A 76 21.47 -1.17 -9.74
CA GLU A 76 20.36 -0.24 -9.45
C GLU A 76 19.77 -0.47 -8.07
N GLN A 77 19.51 -1.74 -7.71
CA GLN A 77 18.95 -2.10 -6.41
C GLN A 77 19.92 -1.86 -5.26
N GLU A 78 21.21 -2.18 -5.44
CA GLU A 78 22.23 -1.97 -4.41
C GLU A 78 22.46 -0.48 -4.13
N ILE A 79 22.44 0.37 -5.15
CA ILE A 79 22.56 1.83 -5.00
C ILE A 79 21.34 2.39 -4.27
N TYR A 80 20.11 2.00 -4.65
CA TYR A 80 18.91 2.44 -3.98
C TYR A 80 18.88 2.03 -2.50
N ALA A 81 19.20 0.78 -2.20
CA ALA A 81 19.24 0.29 -0.83
C ALA A 81 20.26 1.05 0.02
N ALA A 82 21.46 1.27 -0.50
CA ALA A 82 22.52 1.97 0.22
C ALA A 82 22.19 3.44 0.50
N ILE A 83 21.54 4.13 -0.44
CA ILE A 83 21.10 5.51 -0.25
C ILE A 83 19.92 5.58 0.74
N ASP A 84 18.96 4.67 0.61
CA ASP A 84 17.76 4.63 1.48
C ASP A 84 18.12 4.33 2.94
N ASP A 85 19.11 3.46 3.17
CA ASP A 85 19.63 3.16 4.53
C ASP A 85 20.15 4.42 5.22
N VAL A 86 20.98 5.23 4.55
CA VAL A 86 21.49 6.49 5.12
C VAL A 86 20.39 7.52 5.29
N MET A 87 19.54 7.68 4.28
CA MET A 87 18.42 8.63 4.39
C MET A 87 17.46 8.26 5.52
N THR A 88 17.24 6.98 5.77
CA THR A 88 16.40 6.48 6.86
C THR A 88 17.08 6.66 8.22
N GLU A 89 18.37 6.34 8.34
CA GLU A 89 19.11 6.48 9.60
C GLU A 89 19.14 7.93 10.10
N TYR A 90 19.26 8.91 9.20
CA TYR A 90 19.37 10.33 9.55
C TYR A 90 18.07 11.13 9.39
N SER A 91 17.05 10.61 8.72
CA SER A 91 15.73 11.25 8.64
C SER A 91 14.89 11.09 9.91
N SER A 92 15.22 10.10 10.74
CA SER A 92 14.69 10.02 12.10
C SER A 92 15.38 11.07 12.97
N THR A 93 14.91 12.30 12.95
CA THR A 93 15.13 13.21 14.08
C THR A 93 14.54 12.51 15.31
N ASN A 94 15.42 12.01 16.17
CA ASN A 94 15.09 11.31 17.41
C ASN A 94 14.44 12.21 18.48
N GLU A 95 13.81 13.30 18.10
CA GLU A 95 12.86 13.99 18.96
C GLU A 95 11.55 13.23 18.87
N ILE A 96 11.34 12.34 19.83
CA ILE A 96 10.00 11.74 20.05
C ILE A 96 9.07 12.92 20.33
N PRO A 97 8.22 13.32 19.37
CA PRO A 97 7.38 14.49 19.55
C PRO A 97 6.42 14.20 20.72
N GLN A 98 6.34 15.12 21.66
CA GLN A 98 5.33 15.01 22.70
C GLN A 98 3.95 15.17 22.04
N TYR A 99 2.96 14.44 22.52
CA TYR A 99 1.61 14.48 21.94
C TYR A 99 1.05 15.91 21.83
N LYS A 100 1.38 16.78 22.79
CA LYS A 100 0.99 18.21 22.78
C LYS A 100 1.51 18.97 21.54
N ASP A 101 2.65 18.53 20.96
CA ASP A 101 3.29 19.22 19.84
C ASP A 101 2.70 18.78 18.48
N VAL A 102 2.00 17.65 18.46
CA VAL A 102 1.41 17.09 17.23
C VAL A 102 -0.13 17.12 17.21
N ILE A 103 -0.78 17.32 18.38
CA ILE A 103 -2.25 17.22 18.50
C ILE A 103 -2.99 18.19 17.61
N ASP A 104 -2.53 19.44 17.51
CA ASP A 104 -3.21 20.47 16.70
C ASP A 104 -3.13 20.14 15.21
N LYS A 105 -1.99 19.63 14.75
CA LYS A 105 -1.82 19.16 13.37
C LYS A 105 -2.73 17.98 13.09
N CYS A 106 -2.69 16.94 13.93
CA CYS A 106 -3.54 15.76 13.77
C CYS A 106 -5.02 16.11 13.83
N TRP A 107 -5.42 17.03 14.71
CA TRP A 107 -6.81 17.46 14.81
C TRP A 107 -7.26 18.28 13.59
N SER A 108 -6.39 19.13 13.07
CA SER A 108 -6.70 19.87 11.83
C SER A 108 -6.86 18.94 10.63
N GLU A 109 -6.10 17.84 10.55
CA GLU A 109 -6.30 16.80 9.55
C GLU A 109 -7.65 16.09 9.70
N VAL A 110 -8.06 15.78 10.92
CA VAL A 110 -9.40 15.21 11.21
C VAL A 110 -10.51 16.19 10.78
N LEU A 111 -10.38 17.47 11.10
CA LEU A 111 -11.35 18.49 10.71
C LEU A 111 -11.43 18.70 9.20
N SER A 112 -10.30 18.64 8.49
CA SER A 112 -10.27 18.75 7.03
C SER A 112 -11.06 17.62 6.34
N ARG A 113 -11.02 16.43 6.92
CA ARG A 113 -11.77 15.26 6.44
C ARG A 113 -13.28 15.42 6.63
N GLN A 114 -13.71 16.07 7.73
CA GLN A 114 -15.14 16.33 7.98
C GLN A 114 -15.82 17.17 6.89
N GLN A 115 -15.07 18.04 6.18
CA GLN A 115 -15.61 18.82 5.08
C GLN A 115 -16.03 17.97 3.87
N ASN A 116 -15.43 16.78 3.70
CA ASN A 116 -15.73 15.84 2.63
C ASN A 116 -16.72 14.73 3.03
N GLY A 117 -17.14 14.69 4.30
CA GLY A 117 -18.08 13.68 4.84
C GLY A 117 -17.51 12.28 5.02
N TYR A 118 -16.24 12.04 4.71
CA TYR A 118 -15.58 10.74 4.81
C TYR A 118 -14.23 10.86 5.54
N ALA A 119 -13.83 9.79 6.25
CA ALA A 119 -12.53 9.72 6.92
C ALA A 119 -11.35 9.51 5.96
N GLY A 120 -11.60 9.03 4.74
CA GLY A 120 -10.61 8.74 3.71
C GLY A 120 -11.18 8.91 2.31
N ILE A 121 -10.55 8.28 1.32
CA ILE A 121 -11.01 8.29 -0.07
C ILE A 121 -12.21 7.35 -0.20
N PRO A 122 -13.40 7.82 -0.61
CA PRO A 122 -14.56 6.96 -0.76
C PRO A 122 -14.41 6.03 -1.98
N PHE A 123 -14.93 4.81 -1.86
CA PHE A 123 -15.10 3.89 -2.99
C PHE A 123 -16.26 4.35 -3.90
N LYS A 124 -16.31 3.84 -5.12
CA LYS A 124 -17.47 4.00 -6.02
C LYS A 124 -18.76 3.34 -5.50
N PHE A 125 -18.71 2.63 -4.39
CA PHE A 125 -19.81 1.91 -3.76
C PHE A 125 -20.33 2.69 -2.55
N PRO A 126 -21.45 3.46 -2.67
CA PRO A 126 -21.93 4.34 -1.61
C PRO A 126 -22.21 3.62 -0.28
N THR A 127 -22.88 2.48 -0.32
CA THR A 127 -23.18 1.71 0.91
C THR A 127 -21.90 1.19 1.59
N LEU A 128 -20.85 0.84 0.83
CA LEU A 128 -19.57 0.45 1.43
C LEU A 128 -18.95 1.60 2.22
N ASN A 129 -19.10 2.84 1.74
CA ASN A 129 -18.54 4.03 2.38
C ASN A 129 -19.20 4.37 3.74
N GLU A 130 -20.38 3.82 4.01
CA GLU A 130 -21.01 3.92 5.35
C GLU A 130 -20.26 3.09 6.40
N TYR A 131 -19.54 2.05 5.97
CA TYR A 131 -18.76 1.18 6.84
C TYR A 131 -17.28 1.53 6.83
N ALA A 132 -16.69 1.73 5.65
CA ALA A 132 -15.26 1.97 5.52
C ALA A 132 -14.90 2.71 4.23
N THR A 133 -13.86 3.53 4.32
CA THR A 133 -13.22 4.23 3.21
C THR A 133 -11.75 3.83 3.11
N ILE A 134 -11.05 4.29 2.08
CA ILE A 134 -9.62 4.02 1.90
C ILE A 134 -8.84 5.10 2.65
N GLU A 135 -8.24 4.76 3.79
CA GLU A 135 -7.56 5.72 4.65
C GLU A 135 -6.04 5.72 4.43
N PRO A 136 -5.37 6.89 4.46
CA PRO A 136 -3.92 6.97 4.44
C PRO A 136 -3.30 6.21 5.63
N GLY A 137 -2.23 5.47 5.38
CA GLY A 137 -1.59 4.64 6.38
C GLY A 137 -2.31 3.31 6.66
N GLU A 138 -3.46 3.05 6.02
CA GLU A 138 -4.28 1.87 6.27
C GLU A 138 -4.32 0.92 5.07
N LEU A 139 -4.67 -0.36 5.34
CA LEU A 139 -4.75 -1.41 4.33
C LEU A 139 -6.17 -2.01 4.30
N PHE A 140 -6.87 -1.79 3.19
CA PHE A 140 -8.16 -2.39 2.90
C PHE A 140 -8.00 -3.64 2.06
N ILE A 141 -8.64 -4.75 2.43
CA ILE A 141 -8.52 -6.02 1.71
C ILE A 141 -9.87 -6.52 1.23
N PHE A 142 -9.97 -6.78 -0.08
CA PHE A 142 -11.06 -7.55 -0.66
C PHE A 142 -10.69 -9.04 -0.64
N ALA A 143 -11.47 -9.86 0.06
CA ALA A 143 -11.27 -11.29 0.11
C ALA A 143 -12.35 -12.02 -0.69
N ALA A 144 -11.97 -13.03 -1.46
CA ALA A 144 -12.90 -13.88 -2.18
C ALA A 144 -12.28 -15.25 -2.49
N GLU A 145 -13.09 -16.24 -2.78
CA GLU A 145 -12.64 -17.52 -3.31
C GLU A 145 -11.97 -17.36 -4.68
N ALA A 146 -11.29 -18.40 -5.13
CA ALA A 146 -10.69 -18.41 -6.46
C ALA A 146 -11.77 -18.17 -7.54
N LYS A 147 -11.42 -17.33 -8.55
CA LYS A 147 -12.30 -17.00 -9.69
C LYS A 147 -13.59 -16.22 -9.35
N GLN A 148 -13.70 -15.68 -8.14
CA GLN A 148 -14.86 -14.88 -7.71
C GLN A 148 -14.76 -13.38 -8.05
N GLY A 149 -13.77 -12.97 -8.87
CA GLY A 149 -13.68 -11.61 -9.42
C GLY A 149 -12.85 -10.63 -8.58
N LYS A 150 -11.95 -11.08 -7.68
CA LYS A 150 -11.06 -10.23 -6.87
C LYS A 150 -10.30 -9.19 -7.71
N SER A 151 -9.56 -9.66 -8.71
CA SER A 151 -8.76 -8.80 -9.58
C SER A 151 -9.62 -7.79 -10.34
N MET A 152 -10.84 -8.17 -10.71
CA MET A 152 -11.78 -7.26 -11.35
C MET A 152 -12.30 -6.20 -10.38
N MET A 153 -12.52 -6.54 -9.11
CA MET A 153 -12.87 -5.57 -8.06
C MET A 153 -11.74 -4.56 -7.87
N LEU A 154 -10.49 -5.01 -7.76
CA LEU A 154 -9.33 -4.13 -7.62
C LEU A 154 -9.16 -3.21 -8.84
N LEU A 155 -9.39 -3.72 -10.05
CA LEU A 155 -9.35 -2.93 -11.28
C LEU A 155 -10.44 -1.85 -11.28
N ASN A 156 -11.67 -2.18 -10.83
CA ASN A 156 -12.74 -1.19 -10.66
C ASN A 156 -12.37 -0.09 -9.66
N CYS A 157 -11.73 -0.46 -8.54
CA CYS A 157 -11.20 0.51 -7.58
C CYS A 157 -10.10 1.38 -8.21
N ALA A 158 -9.17 0.77 -8.96
CA ALA A 158 -8.10 1.51 -9.65
C ALA A 158 -8.66 2.57 -10.59
N VAL A 159 -9.63 2.20 -11.45
CA VAL A 159 -10.24 3.15 -12.39
C VAL A 159 -11.02 4.27 -11.67
N ASP A 160 -11.72 3.95 -10.59
CA ASP A 160 -12.41 4.96 -9.78
C ASP A 160 -11.44 5.97 -9.17
N LEU A 161 -10.31 5.49 -8.63
CA LEU A 161 -9.24 6.33 -8.10
C LEU A 161 -8.60 7.22 -9.17
N LEU A 162 -8.35 6.66 -10.37
CA LEU A 162 -7.83 7.43 -11.50
C LEU A 162 -8.80 8.52 -11.99
N LYS A 163 -10.12 8.30 -11.90
CA LYS A 163 -11.16 9.31 -12.17
C LYS A 163 -11.16 10.43 -11.12
N LYS A 164 -10.66 10.16 -9.93
CA LYS A 164 -10.45 11.13 -8.84
C LYS A 164 -9.07 11.80 -8.87
N ASP A 165 -8.32 11.66 -9.98
CA ASP A 165 -6.96 12.17 -10.18
C ASP A 165 -5.91 11.69 -9.18
N MET A 166 -6.16 10.54 -8.52
CA MET A 166 -5.21 9.93 -7.60
C MET A 166 -4.05 9.24 -8.35
N ALA A 167 -2.86 9.30 -7.78
CA ALA A 167 -1.70 8.57 -8.26
C ALA A 167 -1.75 7.12 -7.76
N VAL A 168 -1.82 6.15 -8.69
CA VAL A 168 -2.03 4.73 -8.37
C VAL A 168 -0.87 3.88 -8.88
N LEU A 169 -0.33 3.04 -8.00
CA LEU A 169 0.55 1.93 -8.36
C LEU A 169 -0.22 0.61 -8.18
N TYR A 170 -0.28 -0.18 -9.24
CA TYR A 170 -0.92 -1.50 -9.27
C TYR A 170 0.13 -2.59 -9.42
N LEU A 171 0.34 -3.38 -8.38
CA LEU A 171 1.21 -4.56 -8.38
C LEU A 171 0.37 -5.80 -8.67
N ASP A 172 0.67 -6.49 -9.76
CA ASP A 172 -0.07 -7.64 -10.23
C ASP A 172 0.81 -8.89 -10.26
N SER A 173 0.39 -9.95 -9.60
CA SER A 173 1.10 -11.22 -9.56
C SER A 173 0.60 -12.26 -10.56
N GLU A 174 -0.53 -12.01 -11.23
CA GLU A 174 -1.16 -12.96 -12.14
C GLU A 174 -1.22 -12.47 -13.59
N LEU A 175 -1.51 -11.18 -13.80
CA LEU A 175 -1.72 -10.63 -15.12
C LEU A 175 -0.53 -9.82 -15.59
N ASN A 176 0.05 -10.22 -16.69
CA ASN A 176 1.00 -9.36 -17.37
C ASN A 176 0.32 -8.09 -17.91
N THR A 177 1.11 -7.04 -18.13
CA THR A 177 0.61 -5.72 -18.53
C THR A 177 -0.27 -5.75 -19.78
N ARG A 178 -0.02 -6.65 -20.74
CA ARG A 178 -0.84 -6.79 -21.95
C ARG A 178 -2.27 -7.24 -21.64
N LEU A 179 -2.42 -8.27 -20.79
CA LEU A 179 -3.73 -8.78 -20.38
C LEU A 179 -4.45 -7.80 -19.49
N PHE A 180 -3.72 -7.15 -18.58
CA PHE A 180 -4.25 -6.08 -17.74
C PHE A 180 -4.78 -4.92 -18.58
N THR A 181 -4.02 -4.46 -19.59
CA THR A 181 -4.44 -3.38 -20.50
C THR A 181 -5.75 -3.73 -21.22
N ALA A 182 -5.90 -4.96 -21.70
CA ALA A 182 -7.15 -5.36 -22.35
C ALA A 182 -8.34 -5.33 -21.38
N ARG A 183 -8.14 -5.70 -20.12
CA ARG A 183 -9.19 -5.64 -19.07
C ARG A 183 -9.57 -4.22 -18.68
N ILE A 184 -8.61 -3.33 -18.50
CA ILE A 184 -8.92 -1.94 -18.15
C ILE A 184 -9.62 -1.22 -19.30
N ILE A 185 -9.28 -1.51 -20.56
CA ILE A 185 -9.98 -0.97 -21.72
C ILE A 185 -11.41 -1.54 -21.81
N ALA A 186 -11.61 -2.85 -21.56
CA ALA A 186 -12.95 -3.43 -21.50
C ALA A 186 -13.84 -2.72 -20.46
N HIS A 187 -13.29 -2.48 -19.26
CA HIS A 187 -13.99 -1.76 -18.21
C HIS A 187 -14.34 -0.32 -18.60
N LEU A 188 -13.38 0.43 -19.16
CA LEU A 188 -13.57 1.84 -19.53
C LEU A 188 -14.53 2.05 -20.70
N THR A 189 -14.50 1.14 -21.69
CA THR A 189 -15.32 1.25 -22.88
C THR A 189 -16.68 0.58 -22.75
N GLY A 190 -16.82 -0.39 -21.83
CA GLY A 190 -17.97 -1.28 -21.73
C GLY A 190 -18.05 -2.31 -22.85
N ILE A 191 -17.01 -2.43 -23.69
CA ILE A 191 -16.91 -3.46 -24.72
C ILE A 191 -16.47 -4.77 -24.08
N GLU A 192 -17.07 -5.88 -24.47
CA GLU A 192 -16.72 -7.19 -23.91
C GLU A 192 -15.25 -7.54 -24.16
N TYR A 193 -14.58 -8.02 -23.12
CA TYR A 193 -13.16 -8.40 -23.18
C TYR A 193 -12.82 -9.32 -24.35
N LYS A 194 -13.69 -10.31 -24.63
CA LYS A 194 -13.50 -11.23 -25.75
C LYS A 194 -13.53 -10.51 -27.10
N ARG A 195 -14.43 -9.54 -27.28
CA ARG A 195 -14.54 -8.76 -28.52
C ARG A 195 -13.29 -7.90 -28.73
N LEU A 196 -12.81 -7.24 -27.66
CA LEU A 196 -11.57 -6.46 -27.70
C LEU A 196 -10.35 -7.31 -28.09
N THR A 197 -10.17 -8.46 -27.44
CA THR A 197 -8.99 -9.32 -27.66
C THR A 197 -9.01 -10.04 -29.02
N THR A 198 -10.17 -10.18 -29.65
CA THR A 198 -10.31 -10.77 -31.00
C THR A 198 -10.42 -9.73 -32.12
N GLY A 199 -10.38 -8.42 -31.78
CA GLY A 199 -10.52 -7.35 -32.78
C GLY A 199 -11.93 -7.20 -33.37
N ASN A 200 -12.95 -7.77 -32.73
CA ASN A 200 -14.34 -7.75 -33.22
C ASN A 200 -15.10 -6.57 -32.59
N TYR A 201 -14.80 -5.36 -33.04
CA TYR A 201 -15.46 -4.12 -32.63
C TYR A 201 -15.65 -3.16 -33.82
N SER A 202 -16.64 -2.28 -33.73
CA SER A 202 -16.98 -1.32 -34.79
C SER A 202 -15.99 -0.13 -34.84
N GLU A 203 -16.08 0.70 -35.89
CA GLU A 203 -15.30 1.93 -36.01
C GLU A 203 -15.64 2.93 -34.88
N GLU A 204 -16.90 3.02 -34.45
CA GLU A 204 -17.30 3.83 -33.32
C GLU A 204 -16.69 3.32 -32.00
N GLU A 205 -16.66 2.01 -31.81
CA GLU A 205 -16.01 1.37 -30.68
C GLU A 205 -14.48 1.57 -30.71
N ALA A 206 -13.86 1.55 -31.90
CA ALA A 206 -12.44 1.86 -32.06
C ALA A 206 -12.12 3.29 -31.62
N THR A 207 -12.92 4.28 -32.03
CA THR A 207 -12.79 5.66 -31.58
C THR A 207 -12.89 5.78 -30.06
N LYS A 208 -13.86 5.10 -29.45
CA LYS A 208 -14.04 5.07 -28.02
C LYS A 208 -12.83 4.44 -27.29
N ILE A 209 -12.24 3.40 -27.86
CA ILE A 209 -11.00 2.78 -27.33
C ILE A 209 -9.85 3.79 -27.34
N GLU A 210 -9.65 4.51 -28.45
CA GLU A 210 -8.59 5.51 -28.60
C GLU A 210 -8.75 6.66 -27.61
N GLU A 211 -9.98 7.13 -27.38
CA GLU A 211 -10.29 8.15 -26.38
C GLU A 211 -9.92 7.68 -24.95
N GLN A 212 -10.26 6.44 -24.60
CA GLN A 212 -9.93 5.90 -23.28
C GLN A 212 -8.43 5.66 -23.11
N ILE A 213 -7.73 5.26 -24.16
CA ILE A 213 -6.25 5.17 -24.15
C ILE A 213 -5.63 6.55 -23.98
N ALA A 214 -6.13 7.56 -24.68
CA ALA A 214 -5.66 8.95 -24.53
C ALA A 214 -5.88 9.45 -23.10
N TRP A 215 -7.05 9.18 -22.52
CA TRP A 215 -7.35 9.52 -21.14
C TRP A 215 -6.41 8.83 -20.16
N LEU A 216 -6.17 7.51 -20.28
CA LEU A 216 -5.25 6.77 -19.41
C LEU A 216 -3.84 7.35 -19.43
N LYS A 217 -3.35 7.78 -20.60
CA LYS A 217 -2.02 8.40 -20.76
C LYS A 217 -1.88 9.70 -19.98
N THR A 218 -2.97 10.36 -19.59
CA THR A 218 -2.96 11.58 -18.77
C THR A 218 -2.98 11.29 -17.27
N ARG A 219 -3.17 10.04 -16.87
CA ARG A 219 -3.29 9.64 -15.46
C ARG A 219 -1.94 9.24 -14.87
N LYS A 220 -1.77 9.49 -13.59
CA LYS A 220 -0.62 9.00 -12.81
C LYS A 220 -0.86 7.55 -12.43
N PHE A 221 -0.67 6.67 -13.39
CA PHE A 221 -0.93 5.24 -13.26
C PHE A 221 0.27 4.41 -13.66
N THR A 222 0.71 3.54 -12.75
CA THR A 222 1.77 2.56 -13.00
C THR A 222 1.24 1.16 -12.70
N HIS A 223 1.38 0.26 -13.67
CA HIS A 223 1.11 -1.17 -13.51
C HIS A 223 2.41 -1.95 -13.63
N ILE A 224 2.71 -2.77 -12.62
CA ILE A 224 3.90 -3.61 -12.59
C ILE A 224 3.48 -5.07 -12.42
N TYR A 225 3.87 -5.91 -13.38
CA TYR A 225 3.71 -7.35 -13.26
C TYR A 225 4.87 -7.96 -12.49
N ILE A 226 4.59 -8.54 -11.32
CA ILE A 226 5.56 -9.18 -10.44
C ILE A 226 5.04 -10.59 -10.10
N PRO A 227 5.40 -11.62 -10.87
CA PRO A 227 4.88 -12.98 -10.66
C PRO A 227 5.34 -13.61 -9.33
N MET A 228 6.49 -13.19 -8.82
CA MET A 228 7.01 -13.56 -7.51
C MET A 228 7.29 -12.31 -6.69
N PHE A 229 6.64 -12.21 -5.53
CA PHE A 229 6.82 -11.06 -4.64
C PHE A 229 8.12 -11.19 -3.84
N ASP A 230 9.13 -10.43 -4.23
CA ASP A 230 10.27 -10.13 -3.38
C ASP A 230 10.03 -8.79 -2.67
N GLN A 231 10.11 -8.81 -1.34
CA GLN A 231 9.78 -7.64 -0.51
C GLN A 231 10.67 -6.43 -0.83
N GLN A 232 11.97 -6.65 -1.06
CA GLN A 232 12.91 -5.58 -1.35
C GLN A 232 12.65 -4.94 -2.71
N SER A 233 12.40 -5.76 -3.73
CA SER A 233 12.06 -5.28 -5.07
C SER A 233 10.76 -4.47 -5.09
N ILE A 234 9.75 -4.92 -4.33
CA ILE A 234 8.48 -4.19 -4.20
C ILE A 234 8.70 -2.84 -3.50
N TYR A 235 9.40 -2.84 -2.37
CA TYR A 235 9.69 -1.61 -1.63
C TYR A 235 10.43 -0.59 -2.50
N THR A 236 11.46 -1.05 -3.24
CA THR A 236 12.22 -0.23 -4.17
C THR A 236 11.33 0.32 -5.30
N ALA A 237 10.46 -0.51 -5.89
CA ALA A 237 9.53 -0.08 -6.93
C ALA A 237 8.54 0.99 -6.41
N VAL A 238 7.98 0.80 -5.21
CA VAL A 238 7.10 1.78 -4.56
C VAL A 238 7.81 3.10 -4.35
N LYS A 239 9.02 3.09 -3.77
CA LYS A 239 9.84 4.28 -3.56
C LYS A 239 10.14 5.01 -4.87
N LYS A 240 10.51 4.27 -5.92
CA LYS A 240 10.79 4.83 -7.24
C LYS A 240 9.56 5.55 -7.82
N VAL A 241 8.39 4.92 -7.75
CA VAL A 241 7.13 5.51 -8.25
C VAL A 241 6.76 6.74 -7.42
N GLN A 242 6.88 6.67 -6.10
CA GLN A 242 6.61 7.81 -5.20
C GLN A 242 7.50 9.02 -5.54
N HIS A 243 8.80 8.79 -5.81
CA HIS A 243 9.72 9.85 -6.18
C HIS A 243 9.48 10.45 -7.57
N THR A 244 9.06 9.64 -8.54
CA THR A 244 8.96 10.08 -9.95
C THR A 244 7.65 10.77 -10.27
N GLN A 245 6.52 10.33 -9.71
CA GLN A 245 5.19 10.84 -10.06
C GLN A 245 4.30 11.15 -8.85
N GLY A 246 4.76 10.81 -7.64
CA GLY A 246 3.93 10.75 -6.45
C GLY A 246 3.12 9.45 -6.38
N LEU A 247 2.63 9.11 -5.19
CA LEU A 247 1.84 7.91 -4.97
C LEU A 247 0.81 8.17 -3.87
N ASP A 248 -0.47 8.03 -4.19
CA ASP A 248 -1.57 8.16 -3.23
C ASP A 248 -2.07 6.78 -2.79
N VAL A 249 -2.16 5.84 -3.72
CA VAL A 249 -2.72 4.51 -3.47
C VAL A 249 -1.86 3.40 -4.07
N LEU A 250 -1.53 2.41 -3.24
CA LEU A 250 -0.94 1.14 -3.65
C LEU A 250 -2.03 0.07 -3.74
N ILE A 251 -2.12 -0.61 -4.88
CA ILE A 251 -3.00 -1.77 -5.09
C ILE A 251 -2.14 -3.04 -5.23
N VAL A 252 -2.47 -4.10 -4.49
CA VAL A 252 -1.77 -5.40 -4.52
C VAL A 252 -2.72 -6.51 -4.96
N ASP A 253 -2.52 -7.06 -6.14
CA ASP A 253 -3.33 -8.14 -6.73
C ASP A 253 -2.49 -9.42 -6.89
N TYR A 254 -2.52 -10.34 -5.98
CA TYR A 254 -3.09 -10.42 -4.67
C TYR A 254 -2.02 -10.88 -3.65
N PHE A 255 -2.31 -10.79 -2.38
CA PHE A 255 -1.44 -11.30 -1.33
C PHE A 255 -1.40 -12.83 -1.37
N LYS A 256 -0.23 -13.40 -1.76
CA LYS A 256 0.04 -14.84 -1.80
C LYS A 256 1.40 -15.14 -1.18
N GLY A 257 1.57 -16.35 -0.64
CA GLY A 257 2.89 -16.86 -0.26
C GLY A 257 3.74 -17.19 -1.50
N SER A 258 5.05 -17.31 -1.33
CA SER A 258 5.98 -17.55 -2.44
C SER A 258 5.78 -18.88 -3.16
N GLY A 259 5.13 -19.85 -2.55
CA GLY A 259 4.89 -21.18 -3.12
C GLY A 259 6.13 -22.09 -3.18
N ASP A 260 7.32 -21.55 -2.91
CA ASP A 260 8.57 -22.30 -2.83
C ASP A 260 8.89 -22.56 -1.36
N GLY A 261 8.72 -23.81 -0.92
CA GLY A 261 9.01 -24.21 0.44
C GLY A 261 7.86 -24.95 1.14
N ASP A 262 8.06 -25.29 2.42
CA ASP A 262 7.00 -25.88 3.23
C ASP A 262 5.84 -24.89 3.45
N ALA A 263 4.62 -25.41 3.61
CA ALA A 263 3.41 -24.60 3.82
C ALA A 263 3.57 -23.61 5.00
N PHE A 264 4.40 -23.94 5.99
CA PHE A 264 4.72 -23.06 7.12
C PHE A 264 5.56 -21.85 6.70
N ASP A 265 6.56 -22.03 5.84
CA ASP A 265 7.43 -20.94 5.36
C ASP A 265 6.65 -19.99 4.46
N SER A 266 5.86 -20.51 3.53
CA SER A 266 4.97 -19.72 2.68
C SER A 266 3.97 -18.88 3.51
N TYR A 267 3.44 -19.46 4.60
CA TYR A 267 2.58 -18.75 5.53
C TYR A 267 3.31 -17.61 6.28
N GLN A 268 4.57 -17.82 6.68
CA GLN A 268 5.38 -16.80 7.35
C GLN A 268 5.72 -15.64 6.41
N GLU A 269 6.06 -15.95 5.16
CA GLU A 269 6.38 -14.96 4.14
C GLU A 269 5.19 -14.07 3.78
N LEU A 270 4.01 -14.67 3.60
CA LEU A 270 2.77 -13.91 3.41
C LEU A 270 2.55 -12.92 4.55
N GLY A 271 2.74 -13.36 5.80
CA GLY A 271 2.59 -12.47 6.95
C GLY A 271 3.56 -11.31 6.95
N ARG A 272 4.84 -11.55 6.62
CA ARG A 272 5.87 -10.51 6.50
C ARG A 272 5.55 -9.54 5.36
N PHE A 273 5.04 -10.05 4.24
CA PHE A 273 4.68 -9.23 3.10
C PHE A 273 3.51 -8.30 3.42
N VAL A 274 2.43 -8.81 4.01
CA VAL A 274 1.29 -7.98 4.44
C VAL A 274 1.71 -6.94 5.49
N ASP A 275 2.58 -7.35 6.43
CA ASP A 275 3.14 -6.46 7.46
C ASP A 275 3.97 -5.33 6.83
N MET A 276 4.85 -5.65 5.89
CA MET A 276 5.64 -4.66 5.15
C MET A 276 4.74 -3.67 4.40
N VAL A 277 3.74 -4.16 3.66
CA VAL A 277 2.81 -3.29 2.93
C VAL A 277 2.05 -2.38 3.89
N LYS A 278 1.50 -2.92 4.99
CA LYS A 278 0.72 -2.14 5.96
C LYS A 278 1.58 -1.12 6.70
N ASN A 279 2.71 -1.55 7.28
CA ASN A 279 3.46 -0.72 8.20
C ASN A 279 4.51 0.14 7.49
N LYS A 280 5.41 -0.47 6.68
CA LYS A 280 6.50 0.27 6.03
C LYS A 280 6.03 1.07 4.81
N ILE A 281 5.08 0.55 4.02
CA ILE A 281 4.62 1.26 2.83
C ILE A 281 3.45 2.18 3.18
N CYS A 282 2.34 1.64 3.65
CA CYS A 282 1.18 2.48 3.93
C CYS A 282 1.44 3.40 5.13
N GLY A 283 1.90 2.84 6.27
CA GLY A 283 2.10 3.57 7.51
C GLY A 283 3.17 4.65 7.41
N ASP A 284 4.41 4.26 7.10
CA ASP A 284 5.55 5.20 7.13
C ASP A 284 5.49 6.22 5.98
N MET A 285 4.96 5.85 4.81
CA MET A 285 4.86 6.75 3.65
C MET A 285 3.53 7.51 3.59
N GLY A 286 2.56 7.20 4.47
CA GLY A 286 1.25 7.86 4.50
C GLY A 286 0.37 7.58 3.29
N ILE A 287 0.61 6.47 2.56
CA ILE A 287 -0.17 6.06 1.38
C ILE A 287 -1.34 5.16 1.77
N CYS A 288 -2.39 5.18 0.95
CA CYS A 288 -3.51 4.26 1.08
C CYS A 288 -3.16 2.89 0.48
N GLY A 289 -3.51 1.79 1.16
CA GLY A 289 -3.35 0.43 0.64
C GLY A 289 -4.68 -0.23 0.32
N ILE A 290 -4.77 -0.86 -0.86
CA ILE A 290 -5.86 -1.77 -1.21
C ILE A 290 -5.24 -3.08 -1.68
N GLY A 291 -5.79 -4.21 -1.26
CA GLY A 291 -5.30 -5.49 -1.75
C GLY A 291 -6.39 -6.53 -1.88
N ALA A 292 -6.05 -7.64 -2.52
CA ALA A 292 -6.89 -8.82 -2.55
C ALA A 292 -6.26 -9.95 -1.75
N ALA A 293 -7.10 -10.80 -1.17
CA ALA A 293 -6.69 -12.03 -0.50
C ALA A 293 -7.61 -13.19 -0.90
N GLN A 294 -7.06 -14.40 -0.94
CA GLN A 294 -7.85 -15.58 -1.22
C GLN A 294 -8.63 -16.02 0.03
N ALA A 295 -9.90 -16.35 -0.15
CA ALA A 295 -10.72 -16.97 0.88
C ALA A 295 -10.84 -18.48 0.63
N THR A 296 -11.05 -19.22 1.70
CA THR A 296 -11.40 -20.66 1.63
C THR A 296 -12.88 -20.84 1.31
N VAL A 297 -13.24 -22.04 0.86
CA VAL A 297 -14.63 -22.42 0.55
C VAL A 297 -15.62 -22.20 1.72
N ASN A 298 -15.11 -22.18 2.95
CA ASN A 298 -15.92 -21.89 4.15
C ASN A 298 -16.05 -20.39 4.46
N GLY A 299 -15.69 -19.50 3.53
CA GLY A 299 -15.80 -18.06 3.71
C GLY A 299 -14.83 -17.47 4.72
N LYS A 300 -13.78 -18.21 5.14
CA LYS A 300 -12.69 -17.67 5.94
C LYS A 300 -11.60 -17.18 5.01
N VAL A 301 -11.03 -16.03 5.30
CA VAL A 301 -9.84 -15.56 4.58
C VAL A 301 -8.74 -16.61 4.76
N ALA A 302 -8.18 -17.13 3.67
CA ALA A 302 -7.03 -18.02 3.74
C ALA A 302 -5.91 -17.29 4.50
N ASP A 303 -5.24 -17.98 5.42
CA ASP A 303 -4.23 -17.38 6.29
C ASP A 303 -4.73 -16.18 7.13
N SER A 304 -6.01 -16.21 7.49
CA SER A 304 -6.80 -15.12 8.08
C SER A 304 -6.16 -14.48 9.33
N ALA A 305 -5.41 -15.25 10.12
CA ALA A 305 -4.83 -14.73 11.35
C ALA A 305 -3.76 -13.64 11.09
N LYS A 306 -2.97 -13.72 10.02
CA LYS A 306 -1.93 -12.74 9.70
C LYS A 306 -2.46 -11.59 8.87
N ILE A 307 -3.28 -11.90 7.87
CA ILE A 307 -3.95 -10.87 7.08
C ILE A 307 -4.85 -10.03 7.98
N GLY A 308 -5.67 -10.66 8.82
CA GLY A 308 -6.57 -9.98 9.73
C GLY A 308 -5.88 -9.14 10.83
N ARG A 309 -4.63 -9.47 11.21
CA ARG A 309 -3.86 -8.65 12.15
C ARG A 309 -3.40 -7.32 11.54
N ASN A 310 -3.05 -7.33 10.26
CA ASN A 310 -2.47 -6.18 9.58
C ASN A 310 -3.50 -5.38 8.77
N ALA A 311 -4.54 -6.03 8.23
CA ALA A 311 -5.61 -5.33 7.55
C ALA A 311 -6.41 -4.45 8.52
N SER A 312 -6.74 -3.25 8.07
CA SER A 312 -7.64 -2.36 8.79
C SER A 312 -9.10 -2.72 8.55
N THR A 313 -9.40 -3.10 7.31
CA THR A 313 -10.72 -3.56 6.90
C THR A 313 -10.60 -4.76 5.96
N ILE A 314 -11.49 -5.74 6.13
CA ILE A 314 -11.65 -6.86 5.19
C ILE A 314 -13.10 -6.91 4.75
N ALA A 315 -13.30 -6.85 3.43
CA ALA A 315 -14.59 -7.04 2.79
C ALA A 315 -14.60 -8.34 1.96
N MET A 316 -15.56 -9.21 2.21
CA MET A 316 -15.70 -10.51 1.57
C MET A 316 -16.64 -10.41 0.37
N ILE A 317 -16.16 -10.82 -0.80
CA ILE A 317 -16.96 -10.93 -2.02
C ILE A 317 -17.40 -12.39 -2.19
N GLN A 318 -18.70 -12.60 -2.45
CA GLN A 318 -19.30 -13.91 -2.69
C GLN A 318 -20.36 -13.84 -3.78
N ASP A 319 -20.61 -14.96 -4.47
CA ASP A 319 -21.80 -15.08 -5.32
C ASP A 319 -23.05 -15.12 -4.43
N LYS A 320 -24.15 -14.54 -4.91
CA LYS A 320 -25.47 -14.85 -4.36
C LYS A 320 -25.89 -16.24 -4.80
N THR A 321 -26.54 -16.98 -3.92
CA THR A 321 -27.17 -18.25 -4.31
C THR A 321 -28.39 -17.99 -5.16
N PRO A 322 -28.87 -18.98 -5.94
CA PRO A 322 -30.11 -18.83 -6.69
C PRO A 322 -31.31 -18.43 -5.81
N GLU A 323 -31.36 -18.96 -4.59
CA GLU A 323 -32.42 -18.65 -3.61
C GLU A 323 -32.31 -17.19 -3.13
N GLU A 324 -31.07 -16.68 -2.90
CA GLU A 324 -30.85 -15.28 -2.53
C GLU A 324 -31.24 -14.33 -3.69
N ILE A 325 -30.96 -14.70 -4.94
CA ILE A 325 -31.36 -13.91 -6.11
C ILE A 325 -32.90 -13.90 -6.26
N GLU A 326 -33.53 -15.04 -6.05
CA GLU A 326 -35.01 -15.16 -6.11
C GLU A 326 -35.67 -14.32 -4.99
N MET A 327 -35.10 -14.33 -3.79
CA MET A 327 -35.62 -13.56 -2.65
C MET A 327 -35.40 -12.05 -2.78
N ASP A 328 -34.25 -11.64 -3.25
CA ASP A 328 -33.85 -10.21 -3.34
C ASP A 328 -34.42 -9.54 -4.60
N GLY A 329 -34.64 -10.31 -5.67
CA GLY A 329 -34.93 -9.83 -7.03
C GLY A 329 -33.66 -9.60 -7.86
N GLU A 330 -33.81 -9.76 -9.19
CA GLU A 330 -32.69 -9.62 -10.14
C GLU A 330 -32.03 -8.23 -10.09
N GLU A 331 -32.78 -7.18 -9.75
CA GLU A 331 -32.29 -5.82 -9.61
C GLU A 331 -31.31 -5.64 -8.44
N CYS A 332 -31.29 -6.58 -7.50
CA CYS A 332 -30.33 -6.61 -6.40
C CYS A 332 -29.01 -7.28 -6.79
N GLY A 333 -28.79 -7.60 -8.08
CA GLY A 333 -27.54 -8.11 -8.61
C GLY A 333 -27.21 -9.54 -8.21
N ASN A 334 -26.01 -9.98 -8.59
CA ASN A 334 -25.56 -11.38 -8.54
C ASN A 334 -24.41 -11.64 -7.57
N LYS A 335 -23.90 -10.59 -6.91
CA LYS A 335 -22.83 -10.68 -5.92
C LYS A 335 -23.24 -10.01 -4.61
N LYS A 336 -22.58 -10.44 -3.54
CA LYS A 336 -22.69 -9.83 -2.22
C LYS A 336 -21.31 -9.48 -1.69
N LEU A 337 -21.23 -8.30 -1.04
CA LEU A 337 -20.03 -7.81 -0.38
C LEU A 337 -20.34 -7.62 1.10
N ARG A 338 -19.51 -8.20 1.97
CA ARG A 338 -19.69 -8.10 3.42
C ARG A 338 -18.42 -7.56 4.08
N VAL A 339 -18.56 -6.53 4.88
CA VAL A 339 -17.48 -6.06 5.76
C VAL A 339 -17.39 -6.98 6.97
N VAL A 340 -16.42 -7.89 6.97
CA VAL A 340 -16.25 -8.95 7.98
C VAL A 340 -15.23 -8.61 9.05
N LEU A 341 -14.36 -7.63 8.79
CA LEU A 341 -13.45 -7.03 9.73
C LEU A 341 -13.37 -5.54 9.45
N ASN A 342 -13.51 -4.73 10.48
CA ASN A 342 -13.30 -3.28 10.41
C ASN A 342 -12.73 -2.82 11.75
N ARG A 343 -11.52 -2.26 11.71
CA ARG A 343 -10.83 -1.75 12.89
C ARG A 343 -11.33 -0.37 13.30
N ASN A 344 -11.72 0.44 12.32
CA ASN A 344 -12.04 1.86 12.50
C ASN A 344 -13.54 2.14 12.48
N GLY A 345 -14.40 1.11 12.35
CA GLY A 345 -15.84 1.28 12.24
C GLY A 345 -16.63 0.01 12.52
N ALA A 346 -17.92 0.04 12.18
CA ALA A 346 -18.82 -1.09 12.35
C ALA A 346 -18.50 -2.23 11.37
N GLN A 347 -18.78 -3.46 11.82
CA GLN A 347 -18.81 -4.65 10.98
C GLN A 347 -20.27 -4.95 10.63
N MET A 348 -20.50 -5.59 9.48
CA MET A 348 -21.84 -6.05 9.12
C MET A 348 -22.26 -7.24 9.99
N ALA A 349 -23.51 -7.25 10.42
CA ALA A 349 -24.10 -8.37 11.16
C ALA A 349 -24.16 -9.64 10.30
N SER A 350 -24.41 -10.77 10.94
CA SER A 350 -24.60 -12.02 10.21
C SER A 350 -25.84 -11.92 9.32
N GLY A 351 -25.67 -12.17 8.02
CA GLY A 351 -26.75 -12.05 7.04
C GLY A 351 -26.84 -10.70 6.33
N GLU A 352 -26.22 -9.64 6.87
CA GLU A 352 -26.14 -8.36 6.18
C GLU A 352 -25.06 -8.38 5.08
N TYR A 353 -25.35 -7.76 3.96
CA TYR A 353 -24.43 -7.58 2.85
C TYR A 353 -24.84 -6.42 1.94
N ILE A 354 -23.89 -5.93 1.20
CA ILE A 354 -24.08 -4.98 0.10
C ILE A 354 -24.33 -5.77 -1.18
N SER A 355 -25.43 -5.49 -1.84
CA SER A 355 -25.78 -6.08 -3.13
C SER A 355 -24.96 -5.44 -4.23
N LEU A 356 -24.30 -6.27 -5.04
CA LEU A 356 -23.50 -5.84 -6.18
C LEU A 356 -23.95 -6.52 -7.47
N PHE A 357 -23.89 -5.78 -8.56
CA PHE A 357 -23.96 -6.31 -9.91
C PHE A 357 -22.54 -6.54 -10.43
N PHE A 358 -22.29 -7.72 -11.01
CA PHE A 358 -21.01 -8.09 -11.60
C PHE A 358 -21.20 -8.62 -13.02
N ASP A 359 -20.55 -7.96 -13.99
CA ASP A 359 -20.42 -8.43 -15.38
C ASP A 359 -18.95 -8.74 -15.68
N GLY A 360 -18.63 -10.04 -15.64
CA GLY A 360 -17.26 -10.50 -15.90
C GLY A 360 -16.78 -10.26 -17.33
N ASN A 361 -17.70 -10.18 -18.31
CA ASN A 361 -17.35 -9.93 -19.72
C ASN A 361 -16.85 -8.50 -19.94
N ARG A 362 -17.38 -7.54 -19.15
CA ARG A 362 -17.01 -6.11 -19.21
C ARG A 362 -16.14 -5.68 -18.06
N VAL A 363 -15.73 -6.61 -17.19
CA VAL A 363 -14.89 -6.31 -16.01
C VAL A 363 -15.56 -5.26 -15.11
N LEU A 364 -16.85 -5.33 -14.95
CA LEU A 364 -17.66 -4.30 -14.31
C LEU A 364 -18.21 -4.80 -12.97
N TYR A 365 -17.99 -4.01 -11.92
CA TYR A 365 -18.75 -4.07 -10.68
C TYR A 365 -19.52 -2.77 -10.48
N GLU A 366 -20.77 -2.87 -10.11
CA GLU A 366 -21.63 -1.75 -9.73
C GLU A 366 -22.38 -2.08 -8.45
N GLU A 367 -22.73 -1.07 -7.68
CA GLU A 367 -23.63 -1.25 -6.56
C GLU A 367 -25.05 -1.43 -7.13
N ALA A 368 -25.67 -2.55 -6.76
CA ALA A 368 -27.03 -2.87 -7.17
C ALA A 368 -28.04 -2.24 -6.17
N LYS A 369 -29.33 -2.38 -6.46
CA LYS A 369 -30.38 -2.04 -5.50
C LYS A 369 -30.16 -2.87 -4.23
N GLN A 370 -30.13 -2.20 -3.08
CA GLN A 370 -29.93 -2.90 -1.83
C GLN A 370 -31.19 -3.67 -1.42
N HIS A 371 -31.03 -4.89 -0.98
CA HIS A 371 -32.15 -5.66 -0.45
C HIS A 371 -32.63 -5.04 0.88
N THR A 372 -33.91 -5.06 1.13
CA THR A 372 -34.46 -4.67 2.42
C THR A 372 -34.46 -5.91 3.30
N PRO A 373 -33.73 -5.95 4.44
CA PRO A 373 -33.77 -7.10 5.34
C PRO A 373 -35.23 -7.36 5.74
N GLN A 374 -35.73 -8.54 5.45
CA GLN A 374 -37.01 -8.95 6.01
C GLN A 374 -36.79 -9.15 7.50
N THR A 375 -37.39 -8.30 8.33
CA THR A 375 -37.44 -8.51 9.77
C THR A 375 -38.07 -9.88 10.02
N PRO A 376 -37.38 -10.82 10.67
CA PRO A 376 -38.04 -12.06 11.04
C PRO A 376 -39.19 -11.71 12.00
N PHE A 377 -40.38 -12.18 11.64
CA PHE A 377 -41.57 -12.10 12.47
C PHE A 377 -41.39 -12.88 13.76
#